data_c99b013a18bfae9188ce6fd19b34b893
#
_entry.id   c99b013a18bfae9188ce6fd19b34b893
#
_cell.length_a   1.000
_cell.length_b   1.000
_cell.length_c   1.000
_cell.angle_alpha   90.00
_cell.angle_beta   90.00
_cell.angle_gamma   90.00
#
_symmetry.space_group_name_H-M   'P 1'
#
loop_
_entity.id
_entity.type
_entity.pdbx_description
1 polymer ?
#
loop_
_entity_poly.entity_id
_entity_poly.type
_entity_poly.pdbx_seq_one_letter_code
_entity_poly.pdbx_strand_id
1 'polypeptide(L)'
;MRICGFNKTTLLDYPGKVASTIFLGGCNFRCPFCQNGILVVAPGEQPDYSQEELLTFLKKRKGILDGVCISGGEPTLSDGLEEFLGKIKELGYAVKLDTNGSRPKIVKHLAEAGLIDKVAMDIKACPDNYGNLTGIEKPDMDSIFETADFLLHGNLDYEFRTTVVRELHTQKDFEEIAGWLAGAKEYYCLLYTSDA
;
A
#
# COMPACT_ATOMS: atom_id res chain seq x y z
N MET A 1 -2.45 13.36 -9.88
CA MET A 1 -2.86 12.42 -8.80
C MET A 1 -4.37 12.56 -8.59
N ARG A 2 -5.10 11.45 -8.56
CA ARG A 2 -6.55 11.42 -8.30
C ARG A 2 -6.81 10.80 -6.92
N ILE A 3 -7.52 11.50 -6.06
CA ILE A 3 -7.84 11.05 -4.70
C ILE A 3 -9.29 10.60 -4.67
N CYS A 4 -9.49 9.29 -4.73
CA CYS A 4 -10.81 8.67 -4.89
C CYS A 4 -11.54 8.40 -3.59
N GLY A 5 -10.84 8.44 -2.46
CA GLY A 5 -11.44 8.16 -1.16
C GLY A 5 -10.64 8.77 -0.01
N PHE A 6 -11.35 8.98 1.09
CA PHE A 6 -10.75 9.55 2.29
C PHE A 6 -11.45 9.05 3.54
N ASN A 7 -10.74 8.29 4.35
CA ASN A 7 -11.16 7.91 5.69
C ASN A 7 -10.58 8.88 6.71
N LYS A 8 -11.44 9.65 7.36
CA LYS A 8 -11.04 10.73 8.27
C LYS A 8 -10.31 10.24 9.51
N THR A 9 -10.59 9.04 9.98
CA THR A 9 -9.96 8.47 11.19
C THR A 9 -9.99 6.96 11.12
N THR A 10 -8.84 6.34 11.31
CA THR A 10 -8.66 4.89 11.39
C THR A 10 -7.72 4.54 12.55
N LEU A 11 -7.95 3.38 13.15
CA LEU A 11 -7.08 2.77 14.15
C LEU A 11 -6.43 1.49 13.62
N LEU A 12 -6.73 1.12 12.37
CA LEU A 12 -6.32 -0.13 11.76
C LEU A 12 -5.24 0.04 10.69
N ASP A 13 -5.37 1.09 9.87
CA ASP A 13 -4.54 1.22 8.65
C ASP A 13 -3.09 1.64 8.96
N TYR A 14 -2.83 2.19 10.13
CA TYR A 14 -1.47 2.51 10.58
C TYR A 14 -1.26 1.97 12.00
N PRO A 15 -0.67 0.77 12.16
CA PRO A 15 -0.47 0.16 13.48
C PRO A 15 0.19 1.09 14.48
N GLY A 16 -0.40 1.19 15.68
CA GLY A 16 0.10 2.02 16.78
C GLY A 16 -0.16 3.53 16.64
N LYS A 17 -0.92 3.97 15.63
CA LYS A 17 -1.22 5.39 15.40
C LYS A 17 -2.72 5.62 15.14
N VAL A 18 -3.22 6.74 15.60
CA VAL A 18 -4.51 7.28 15.12
C VAL A 18 -4.22 7.98 13.80
N ALA A 19 -4.75 7.47 12.71
CA ALA A 19 -4.41 7.95 11.38
C ALA A 19 -5.61 8.31 10.52
N SER A 20 -5.37 8.99 9.41
CA SER A 20 -6.30 9.10 8.28
C SER A 20 -5.80 8.23 7.15
N THR A 21 -6.72 7.68 6.33
CA THR A 21 -6.34 6.95 5.12
C THR A 21 -6.82 7.70 3.88
N ILE A 22 -5.92 7.90 2.94
CA ILE A 22 -6.16 8.53 1.65
C ILE A 22 -6.04 7.46 0.57
N PHE A 23 -7.07 7.33 -0.26
CA PHE A 23 -7.15 6.30 -1.30
C PHE A 23 -6.94 6.92 -2.68
N LEU A 24 -5.85 6.54 -3.35
CA LEU A 24 -5.53 6.99 -4.70
C LEU A 24 -6.12 6.05 -5.75
N GLY A 25 -6.55 6.61 -6.87
CA GLY A 25 -7.14 5.86 -7.97
C GLY A 25 -6.11 5.30 -8.95
N GLY A 26 -6.44 4.15 -9.56
CA GLY A 26 -5.62 3.47 -10.53
C GLY A 26 -4.65 2.46 -9.93
N CYS A 27 -4.41 1.38 -10.65
CA CYS A 27 -3.47 0.32 -10.29
C CYS A 27 -2.95 -0.35 -11.55
N ASN A 28 -1.75 -0.87 -11.51
CA ASN A 28 -1.18 -1.70 -12.58
C ASN A 28 -1.52 -3.20 -12.43
N PHE A 29 -2.15 -3.61 -11.32
CA PHE A 29 -2.66 -4.96 -11.12
C PHE A 29 -4.18 -5.03 -11.31
N ARG A 30 -4.71 -6.24 -11.54
CA ARG A 30 -6.14 -6.56 -11.71
C ARG A 30 -6.53 -7.76 -10.85
N CYS A 31 -6.09 -7.74 -9.58
CA CYS A 31 -6.35 -8.84 -8.64
C CYS A 31 -7.83 -9.17 -8.58
N PRO A 32 -8.26 -10.42 -8.77
CA PRO A 32 -9.68 -10.81 -8.80
C PRO A 32 -10.38 -10.61 -7.46
N PHE A 33 -9.63 -10.55 -6.37
CA PHE A 33 -10.13 -10.34 -5.00
C PHE A 33 -9.87 -8.91 -4.48
N CYS A 34 -9.66 -7.95 -5.38
CA CYS A 34 -9.32 -6.57 -4.97
C CYS A 34 -10.47 -5.91 -4.21
N GLN A 35 -10.25 -5.58 -2.93
CA GLN A 35 -11.23 -4.88 -2.10
C GLN A 35 -11.48 -3.44 -2.60
N ASN A 36 -10.48 -2.84 -3.26
CA ASN A 36 -10.55 -1.51 -3.86
C ASN A 36 -10.79 -1.58 -5.38
N GLY A 37 -11.44 -2.65 -5.87
CA GLY A 37 -11.60 -2.89 -7.31
C GLY A 37 -12.19 -1.71 -8.08
N ILE A 38 -13.16 -1.02 -7.50
CA ILE A 38 -13.78 0.16 -8.12
C ILE A 38 -12.78 1.31 -8.35
N LEU A 39 -11.79 1.48 -7.46
CA LEU A 39 -10.75 2.49 -7.59
C LEU A 39 -9.76 2.16 -8.71
N VAL A 40 -9.71 0.87 -9.08
CA VAL A 40 -8.80 0.34 -10.10
C VAL A 40 -9.44 0.38 -11.49
N VAL A 41 -10.71 -0.03 -11.61
CA VAL A 41 -11.38 -0.18 -12.91
C VAL A 41 -12.11 1.08 -13.36
N ALA A 42 -12.63 1.86 -12.43
CA ALA A 42 -13.40 3.06 -12.71
C ALA A 42 -13.02 4.24 -11.78
N PRO A 43 -11.74 4.61 -11.71
CA PRO A 43 -11.31 5.73 -10.85
C PRO A 43 -11.98 7.04 -11.26
N GLY A 44 -12.31 7.20 -12.54
CA GLY A 44 -12.98 8.38 -13.07
C GLY A 44 -14.41 8.58 -12.58
N GLU A 45 -15.06 7.53 -12.12
CA GLU A 45 -16.44 7.55 -11.58
C GLU A 45 -16.48 7.73 -10.06
N GLN A 46 -15.32 7.72 -9.41
CA GLN A 46 -15.21 7.92 -7.97
C GLN A 46 -15.15 9.41 -7.62
N PRO A 47 -15.49 9.77 -6.36
CA PRO A 47 -15.23 11.12 -5.87
C PRO A 47 -13.80 11.56 -6.18
N ASP A 48 -13.60 12.85 -6.37
CA ASP A 48 -12.29 13.44 -6.60
C ASP A 48 -12.04 14.52 -5.55
N TYR A 49 -11.38 14.13 -4.47
CA TYR A 49 -11.02 15.04 -3.40
C TYR A 49 -9.82 15.88 -3.81
N SER A 50 -9.89 17.20 -3.57
CA SER A 50 -8.73 18.05 -3.82
C SER A 50 -7.65 17.86 -2.75
N GLN A 51 -6.39 18.00 -3.13
CA GLN A 51 -5.27 17.99 -2.17
C GLN A 51 -5.46 19.08 -1.10
N GLU A 52 -5.99 20.24 -1.50
CA GLU A 52 -6.21 21.38 -0.60
C GLU A 52 -7.23 21.07 0.49
N GLU A 53 -8.35 20.41 0.15
CA GLU A 53 -9.35 19.96 1.13
C GLU A 53 -8.72 19.02 2.16
N LEU A 54 -7.93 18.04 1.71
CA LEU A 54 -7.28 17.07 2.60
C LEU A 54 -6.23 17.74 3.49
N LEU A 55 -5.39 18.60 2.93
CA LEU A 55 -4.39 19.32 3.72
C LEU A 55 -5.06 20.28 4.74
N THR A 56 -6.17 20.91 4.36
CA THR A 56 -6.96 21.73 5.27
C THR A 56 -7.57 20.90 6.40
N PHE A 57 -8.08 19.70 6.08
CA PHE A 57 -8.57 18.78 7.10
C PHE A 57 -7.44 18.36 8.04
N LEU A 58 -6.30 17.93 7.49
CA LEU A 58 -5.14 17.49 8.28
C LEU A 58 -4.64 18.62 9.21
N LYS A 59 -4.55 19.86 8.71
CA LYS A 59 -4.20 21.02 9.56
C LYS A 59 -5.11 21.16 10.78
N LYS A 60 -6.42 20.95 10.61
CA LYS A 60 -7.42 21.01 11.71
C LYS A 60 -7.33 19.82 12.68
N ARG A 61 -6.68 18.73 12.28
CA ARG A 61 -6.53 17.51 13.07
C ARG A 61 -5.17 17.37 13.74
N LYS A 62 -4.33 18.38 13.66
CA LYS A 62 -3.02 18.40 14.32
C LYS A 62 -3.17 18.20 15.83
N GLY A 63 -2.42 17.26 16.39
CA GLY A 63 -2.52 16.87 17.81
C GLY A 63 -3.65 15.88 18.13
N ILE A 64 -4.45 15.46 17.11
CA ILE A 64 -5.47 14.39 17.25
C ILE A 64 -5.03 13.16 16.45
N LEU A 65 -4.55 13.38 15.20
CA LEU A 65 -4.02 12.33 14.36
C LEU A 65 -2.50 12.30 14.49
N ASP A 66 -1.94 11.10 14.50
CA ASP A 66 -0.51 10.83 14.56
C ASP A 66 0.08 10.61 13.15
N GLY A 67 -0.72 10.15 12.20
CA GLY A 67 -0.24 9.78 10.89
C GLY A 67 -1.28 9.78 9.78
N VAL A 68 -0.76 9.55 8.57
CA VAL A 68 -1.55 9.42 7.34
C VAL A 68 -1.10 8.14 6.63
N CYS A 69 -2.06 7.29 6.27
CA CYS A 69 -1.85 6.15 5.41
C CYS A 69 -2.21 6.52 3.97
N ILE A 70 -1.33 6.28 3.03
CA ILE A 70 -1.57 6.43 1.59
C ILE A 70 -1.75 5.06 0.99
N SER A 71 -2.94 4.81 0.46
CA SER A 71 -3.41 3.51 -0.02
C SER A 71 -4.24 3.68 -1.31
N GLY A 72 -5.10 2.71 -1.64
CA GLY A 72 -6.05 2.81 -2.76
C GLY A 72 -5.85 1.73 -3.80
N GLY A 73 -5.52 2.13 -5.05
CA GLY A 73 -5.00 1.23 -6.07
C GLY A 73 -3.50 0.98 -5.84
N GLU A 74 -2.64 1.56 -6.68
CA GLU A 74 -1.18 1.59 -6.44
C GLU A 74 -0.70 3.04 -6.36
N PRO A 75 -0.42 3.55 -5.16
CA PRO A 75 -0.06 4.95 -4.95
C PRO A 75 1.20 5.39 -5.72
N THR A 76 2.18 4.49 -5.87
CA THR A 76 3.45 4.80 -6.55
C THR A 76 3.32 5.09 -8.05
N LEU A 77 2.14 4.86 -8.62
CA LEU A 77 1.82 5.25 -10.01
C LEU A 77 1.38 6.70 -10.15
N SER A 78 1.07 7.37 -9.04
CA SER A 78 0.45 8.69 -9.06
C SER A 78 1.48 9.80 -9.28
N ASP A 79 1.31 10.56 -10.36
CA ASP A 79 2.07 11.78 -10.56
C ASP A 79 1.80 12.79 -9.42
N GLY A 80 2.87 13.44 -8.93
CA GLY A 80 2.79 14.40 -7.83
C GLY A 80 2.64 13.77 -6.43
N LEU A 81 2.83 12.44 -6.30
CA LEU A 81 2.82 11.79 -4.99
C LEU A 81 3.87 12.38 -4.06
N GLU A 82 5.11 12.52 -4.53
CA GLU A 82 6.23 13.06 -3.76
C GLU A 82 5.93 14.44 -3.18
N GLU A 83 5.44 15.37 -4.00
CA GLU A 83 5.07 16.72 -3.56
C GLU A 83 3.96 16.70 -2.50
N PHE A 84 2.97 15.82 -2.67
CA PHE A 84 1.87 15.68 -1.73
C PHE A 84 2.33 15.12 -0.39
N LEU A 85 3.20 14.10 -0.41
CA LEU A 85 3.81 13.55 0.81
C LEU A 85 4.66 14.60 1.53
N GLY A 86 5.43 15.41 0.80
CA GLY A 86 6.19 16.52 1.37
C GLY A 86 5.30 17.48 2.17
N LYS A 87 4.16 17.88 1.61
CA LYS A 87 3.18 18.74 2.30
C LYS A 87 2.59 18.08 3.56
N ILE A 88 2.38 16.76 3.55
CA ILE A 88 1.92 16.01 4.72
C ILE A 88 3.03 15.97 5.79
N LYS A 89 4.27 15.72 5.39
CA LYS A 89 5.43 15.72 6.30
C LYS A 89 5.68 17.10 6.92
N GLU A 90 5.52 18.19 6.17
CA GLU A 90 5.59 19.57 6.69
C GLU A 90 4.55 19.87 7.78
N LEU A 91 3.39 19.20 7.75
CA LEU A 91 2.40 19.27 8.82
C LEU A 91 2.82 18.46 10.06
N GLY A 92 3.88 17.67 10.00
CA GLY A 92 4.44 16.88 11.11
C GLY A 92 3.82 15.50 11.26
N TYR A 93 3.13 14.97 10.26
CA TYR A 93 2.54 13.63 10.30
C TYR A 93 3.56 12.54 9.95
N ALA A 94 3.43 11.39 10.61
CA ALA A 94 4.02 10.17 10.12
C ALA A 94 3.25 9.67 8.88
N VAL A 95 3.96 9.13 7.89
CA VAL A 95 3.38 8.65 6.64
C VAL A 95 3.63 7.16 6.48
N LYS A 96 2.55 6.39 6.28
CA LYS A 96 2.60 4.98 5.88
C LYS A 96 2.19 4.88 4.41
N LEU A 97 2.95 4.14 3.64
CA LEU A 97 2.65 3.82 2.24
C LEU A 97 2.23 2.36 2.12
N ASP A 98 1.03 2.13 1.60
CA ASP A 98 0.59 0.81 1.15
C ASP A 98 0.95 0.65 -0.33
N THR A 99 1.64 -0.43 -0.70
CA THR A 99 2.08 -0.64 -2.09
C THR A 99 2.08 -2.11 -2.47
N ASN A 100 1.91 -2.38 -3.75
CA ASN A 100 2.08 -3.71 -4.32
C ASN A 100 3.54 -4.05 -4.66
N GLY A 101 4.47 -3.14 -4.40
CA GLY A 101 5.90 -3.35 -4.57
C GLY A 101 6.43 -3.27 -6.01
N SER A 102 5.59 -3.01 -7.00
CA SER A 102 5.99 -3.04 -8.43
C SER A 102 6.86 -1.86 -8.87
N ARG A 103 7.13 -0.90 -8.00
CA ARG A 103 7.87 0.32 -8.33
C ARG A 103 9.02 0.57 -7.34
N PRO A 104 10.05 -0.31 -7.28
CA PRO A 104 11.13 -0.25 -6.30
C PRO A 104 11.86 1.10 -6.27
N LYS A 105 12.09 1.70 -7.43
CA LYS A 105 12.79 3.00 -7.52
C LYS A 105 12.02 4.12 -6.82
N ILE A 106 10.69 4.12 -6.92
CA ILE A 106 9.86 5.12 -6.26
C ILE A 106 9.84 4.89 -4.76
N VAL A 107 9.64 3.64 -4.31
CA VAL A 107 9.63 3.30 -2.88
C VAL A 107 10.96 3.68 -2.21
N LYS A 108 12.10 3.32 -2.83
CA LYS A 108 13.43 3.67 -2.35
C LYS A 108 13.64 5.18 -2.28
N HIS A 109 13.30 5.89 -3.34
CA HIS A 109 13.41 7.35 -3.40
C HIS A 109 12.60 8.03 -2.29
N LEU A 110 11.33 7.65 -2.10
CA LEU A 110 10.48 8.22 -1.05
C LEU A 110 11.02 7.93 0.36
N ALA A 111 11.59 6.74 0.57
CA ALA A 111 12.23 6.38 1.83
C ALA A 111 13.50 7.20 2.10
N GLU A 112 14.39 7.30 1.11
CA GLU A 112 15.65 8.07 1.19
C GLU A 112 15.41 9.56 1.39
N ALA A 113 14.35 10.10 0.79
CA ALA A 113 13.91 11.49 0.98
C ALA A 113 13.19 11.73 2.32
N GLY A 114 12.98 10.70 3.16
CA GLY A 114 12.28 10.81 4.45
C GLY A 114 10.80 11.16 4.33
N LEU A 115 10.19 10.85 3.19
CA LEU A 115 8.79 11.17 2.90
C LEU A 115 7.81 10.09 3.38
N ILE A 116 8.31 8.90 3.68
CA ILE A 116 7.56 7.79 4.26
C ILE A 116 8.28 7.25 5.48
N ASP A 117 7.52 6.86 6.50
CA ASP A 117 8.05 6.36 7.77
C ASP A 117 7.80 4.85 7.92
N LYS A 118 6.81 4.30 7.24
CA LYS A 118 6.50 2.87 7.20
C LYS A 118 5.98 2.47 5.83
N VAL A 119 6.28 1.24 5.41
CA VAL A 119 5.72 0.62 4.20
C VAL A 119 4.94 -0.62 4.58
N ALA A 120 3.73 -0.76 4.06
CA ALA A 120 3.03 -2.04 3.99
C ALA A 120 3.09 -2.56 2.56
N MET A 121 3.85 -3.61 2.32
CA MET A 121 3.96 -4.22 1.01
C MET A 121 3.06 -5.44 0.91
N ASP A 122 2.19 -5.44 -0.08
CA ASP A 122 1.31 -6.57 -0.35
C ASP A 122 2.03 -7.63 -1.19
N ILE A 123 2.28 -8.78 -0.62
CA ILE A 123 2.73 -9.99 -1.29
C ILE A 123 1.50 -10.77 -1.75
N LYS A 124 1.27 -10.85 -3.06
CA LYS A 124 -0.01 -11.38 -3.58
C LYS A 124 -0.06 -12.89 -3.62
N ALA A 125 1.07 -13.56 -3.87
CA ALA A 125 1.21 -15.01 -3.90
C ALA A 125 2.69 -15.42 -3.85
N CYS A 126 2.97 -16.71 -3.92
CA CYS A 126 4.31 -17.19 -4.29
C CYS A 126 4.67 -16.78 -5.73
N PRO A 127 5.96 -16.75 -6.09
CA PRO A 127 6.41 -16.27 -7.40
C PRO A 127 5.72 -16.97 -8.59
N ASP A 128 5.58 -18.29 -8.53
CA ASP A 128 5.00 -19.09 -9.61
C ASP A 128 3.49 -18.79 -9.81
N ASN A 129 2.79 -18.39 -8.76
CA ASN A 129 1.36 -18.11 -8.79
C ASN A 129 1.02 -16.60 -8.87
N TYR A 130 2.04 -15.73 -8.87
CA TYR A 130 1.87 -14.28 -8.78
C TYR A 130 1.00 -13.70 -9.90
N GLY A 131 1.17 -14.21 -11.12
CA GLY A 131 0.39 -13.79 -12.29
C GLY A 131 -1.11 -14.02 -12.11
N ASN A 132 -1.50 -15.17 -11.61
CA ASN A 132 -2.90 -15.54 -11.39
C ASN A 132 -3.56 -14.62 -10.34
N LEU A 133 -2.84 -14.29 -9.27
CA LEU A 133 -3.36 -13.47 -8.16
C LEU A 133 -3.35 -11.97 -8.48
N THR A 134 -2.49 -11.53 -9.39
CA THR A 134 -2.42 -10.12 -9.82
C THR A 134 -3.23 -9.81 -11.07
N GLY A 135 -3.70 -10.83 -11.80
CA GLY A 135 -4.37 -10.69 -13.09
C GLY A 135 -3.44 -10.15 -14.18
N ILE A 136 -2.11 -10.38 -14.04
CA ILE A 136 -1.07 -9.98 -14.99
C ILE A 136 -0.38 -11.24 -15.49
N GLU A 137 -0.44 -11.51 -16.79
CA GLU A 137 0.12 -12.73 -17.37
C GLU A 137 1.61 -12.90 -17.08
N LYS A 138 2.37 -11.80 -17.12
CA LYS A 138 3.82 -11.77 -16.84
C LYS A 138 4.13 -10.60 -15.92
N PRO A 139 3.93 -10.75 -14.60
CA PRO A 139 4.29 -9.71 -13.65
C PRO A 139 5.82 -9.52 -13.62
N ASP A 140 6.26 -8.29 -13.43
CA ASP A 140 7.68 -7.98 -13.23
C ASP A 140 8.10 -8.41 -11.81
N MET A 141 8.47 -9.67 -11.68
CA MET A 141 8.89 -10.25 -10.41
C MET A 141 10.20 -9.66 -9.90
N ASP A 142 11.10 -9.24 -10.80
CA ASP A 142 12.37 -8.62 -10.41
C ASP A 142 12.11 -7.33 -9.62
N SER A 143 11.19 -6.50 -10.08
CA SER A 143 10.77 -5.30 -9.34
C SER A 143 10.14 -5.62 -7.98
N ILE A 144 9.32 -6.68 -7.90
CA ILE A 144 8.70 -7.13 -6.64
C ILE A 144 9.77 -7.61 -5.66
N PHE A 145 10.70 -8.46 -6.14
CA PHE A 145 11.83 -8.94 -5.33
C PHE A 145 12.72 -7.79 -4.87
N GLU A 146 13.03 -6.84 -5.74
CA GLU A 146 13.86 -5.67 -5.41
C GLU A 146 13.23 -4.81 -4.30
N THR A 147 11.91 -4.63 -4.32
CA THR A 147 11.21 -3.91 -3.24
C THR A 147 11.23 -4.69 -1.93
N ALA A 148 10.93 -6.00 -1.99
CA ALA A 148 10.94 -6.85 -0.80
C ALA A 148 12.35 -6.91 -0.17
N ASP A 149 13.39 -7.09 -0.97
CA ASP A 149 14.78 -7.11 -0.53
C ASP A 149 15.21 -5.80 0.14
N PHE A 150 14.84 -4.66 -0.45
CA PHE A 150 15.08 -3.35 0.13
C PHE A 150 14.43 -3.20 1.51
N LEU A 151 13.22 -3.69 1.69
CA LEU A 151 12.52 -3.63 2.97
C LEU A 151 13.13 -4.60 3.99
N LEU A 152 13.44 -5.84 3.58
CA LEU A 152 14.03 -6.85 4.46
C LEU A 152 15.37 -6.42 5.06
N HIS A 153 16.22 -5.78 4.26
CA HIS A 153 17.60 -5.44 4.64
C HIS A 153 17.80 -3.96 4.96
N GLY A 154 16.77 -3.13 4.76
CA GLY A 154 16.82 -1.69 5.05
C GLY A 154 16.50 -1.34 6.51
N ASN A 155 16.49 -0.02 6.77
CA ASN A 155 16.19 0.53 8.08
C ASN A 155 14.76 1.13 8.17
N LEU A 156 14.03 1.15 7.06
CA LEU A 156 12.66 1.63 7.03
C LEU A 156 11.77 0.66 7.82
N ASP A 157 10.82 1.19 8.57
CA ASP A 157 9.80 0.36 9.19
C ASP A 157 8.85 -0.23 8.14
N TYR A 158 8.54 -1.50 8.26
CA TYR A 158 7.72 -2.19 7.25
C TYR A 158 6.89 -3.33 7.82
N GLU A 159 5.89 -3.71 7.05
CA GLU A 159 5.13 -4.96 7.20
C GLU A 159 4.90 -5.57 5.81
N PHE A 160 4.95 -6.89 5.70
CA PHE A 160 4.43 -7.62 4.56
C PHE A 160 3.01 -8.10 4.86
N ARG A 161 2.15 -8.13 3.84
CA ARG A 161 0.78 -8.60 3.98
C ARG A 161 0.40 -9.50 2.82
N THR A 162 -0.37 -10.54 3.10
CA THR A 162 -1.04 -11.33 2.05
C THR A 162 -2.52 -11.42 2.35
N THR A 163 -3.36 -10.95 1.43
CA THR A 163 -4.80 -11.21 1.49
C THR A 163 -5.04 -12.65 1.07
N VAL A 164 -5.41 -13.49 2.03
CA VAL A 164 -5.62 -14.92 1.83
C VAL A 164 -6.99 -15.16 1.23
N VAL A 165 -7.03 -15.78 0.05
CA VAL A 165 -8.25 -16.21 -0.62
C VAL A 165 -8.20 -17.73 -0.74
N ARG A 166 -9.14 -18.42 -0.11
CA ARG A 166 -9.15 -19.87 0.04
C ARG A 166 -9.08 -20.63 -1.29
N GLU A 167 -9.74 -20.10 -2.31
CA GLU A 167 -9.83 -20.72 -3.64
C GLU A 167 -8.64 -20.44 -4.54
N LEU A 168 -7.78 -19.50 -4.16
CA LEU A 168 -6.67 -19.02 -4.97
C LEU A 168 -5.29 -19.34 -4.38
N HIS A 169 -5.23 -19.55 -3.06
CA HIS A 169 -3.99 -19.85 -2.36
C HIS A 169 -3.99 -21.30 -1.86
N THR A 170 -2.84 -21.93 -1.95
CA THR A 170 -2.58 -23.27 -1.40
C THR A 170 -1.58 -23.18 -0.24
N GLN A 171 -1.45 -24.25 0.54
CA GLN A 171 -0.44 -24.32 1.58
C GLN A 171 0.98 -24.12 1.00
N LYS A 172 1.23 -24.67 -0.20
CA LYS A 172 2.52 -24.52 -0.88
C LYS A 172 2.86 -23.06 -1.16
N ASP A 173 1.88 -22.22 -1.54
CA ASP A 173 2.11 -20.79 -1.74
C ASP A 173 2.69 -20.13 -0.49
N PHE A 174 2.16 -20.48 0.70
CA PHE A 174 2.64 -19.90 1.96
C PHE A 174 4.01 -20.45 2.39
N GLU A 175 4.31 -21.71 2.09
CA GLU A 175 5.63 -22.29 2.33
C GLU A 175 6.70 -21.56 1.49
N GLU A 176 6.41 -21.29 0.23
CA GLU A 176 7.30 -20.54 -0.67
C GLU A 176 7.44 -19.07 -0.28
N ILE A 177 6.32 -18.40 0.08
CA ILE A 177 6.34 -17.02 0.59
C ILE A 177 7.19 -16.95 1.88
N ALA A 178 7.02 -17.90 2.79
CA ALA A 178 7.79 -17.93 4.04
C ALA A 178 9.30 -18.12 3.78
N GLY A 179 9.65 -18.94 2.79
CA GLY A 179 11.03 -19.07 2.35
C GLY A 179 11.60 -17.80 1.75
N TRP A 180 10.82 -17.13 0.89
CA TRP A 180 11.20 -15.86 0.26
C TRP A 180 11.37 -14.73 1.27
N LEU A 181 10.44 -14.60 2.22
CA LEU A 181 10.44 -13.53 3.22
C LEU A 181 11.16 -13.92 4.53
N ALA A 182 12.01 -14.94 4.50
CA ALA A 182 12.73 -15.39 5.69
C ALA A 182 13.52 -14.24 6.33
N GLY A 183 13.31 -14.02 7.64
CA GLY A 183 13.89 -12.91 8.38
C GLY A 183 13.03 -11.65 8.43
N ALA A 184 11.84 -11.64 7.83
CA ALA A 184 10.90 -10.53 7.95
C ALA A 184 10.51 -10.29 9.41
N LYS A 185 10.46 -9.01 9.81
CA LYS A 185 10.05 -8.59 11.16
C LYS A 185 8.55 -8.75 11.38
N GLU A 186 7.76 -8.43 10.36
CA GLU A 186 6.29 -8.44 10.39
C GLU A 186 5.73 -9.00 9.09
N TYR A 187 4.91 -10.05 9.20
CA TYR A 187 4.13 -10.60 8.10
C TYR A 187 2.72 -10.95 8.57
N TYR A 188 1.73 -10.41 7.87
CA TYR A 188 0.31 -10.56 8.22
C TYR A 188 -0.47 -11.28 7.11
N CYS A 189 -1.21 -12.31 7.49
CA CYS A 189 -2.23 -12.91 6.66
C CYS A 189 -3.57 -12.23 6.91
N LEU A 190 -4.11 -11.55 5.91
CA LEU A 190 -5.41 -10.91 5.95
C LEU A 190 -6.44 -11.89 5.41
N LEU A 191 -7.29 -12.44 6.29
CA LEU A 191 -8.32 -13.39 5.87
C LEU A 191 -9.43 -12.63 5.14
N TYR A 192 -9.66 -12.98 3.88
CA TYR A 192 -10.80 -12.50 3.13
C TYR A 192 -12.02 -13.37 3.47
N THR A 193 -13.04 -12.75 4.08
CA THR A 193 -14.34 -13.40 4.30
C THR A 193 -15.35 -12.68 3.44
N SER A 194 -16.02 -13.43 2.55
CA SER A 194 -17.04 -12.89 1.65
C SER A 194 -18.34 -12.46 2.36
N ASP A 195 -18.40 -12.62 3.67
CA ASP A 195 -19.59 -12.44 4.49
C ASP A 195 -19.56 -11.15 5.34
N ALA A 196 -18.77 -10.15 4.92
CA ALA A 196 -18.70 -8.86 5.59
C ALA A 196 -19.30 -7.74 4.75
#